data_8a1b3f6e5fd0261e1f7782e4ac03364a
#
_entry.id   8a1b3f6e5fd0261e1f7782e4ac03364a
#
_cell.length_a   1.000
_cell.length_b   1.000
_cell.length_c   1.000
_cell.angle_alpha   90.00
_cell.angle_beta   90.00
_cell.angle_gamma   90.00
#
_symmetry.space_group_name_H-M   'P 1'
#
loop_
_entity.id
_entity.type
_entity.pdbx_description
1 polymer ?
#
loop_
_entity_poly.entity_id
_entity_poly.type
_entity_poly.pdbx_seq_one_letter_code
_entity_poly.pdbx_strand_id
1 'polypeptide(L)'
;AVTVTSPFDTEIFHIGERVNREHENWFVGVTSHGYQVQVAVPKNFVLQGTVTSSALIVGLSLLFIVILYLTLRQTFANYQKQVVDLVDSIQAIAQGEEGLRIDTLEKDQELLLIAETTNDMLDRLEKNIHDIYQLELSQKDANMRALQAQINPHFMYNTLEFLRMYAVMQSQDELADIIYEFSSLLRNNISDERETLLKQELEFCRKYSYLCMVRYPKSIAYGFKIEPELENMKIPKFTLQPLVENYFAHGVDHRRTDNVISIKALKQDGFVEILVVDNGRGMSVEKLTSIREKLSQRHFEHQASYSDQKQSIGIVNVHERFVLYFGDRYAITIDSAEQAGVQYRITIQDE
;
A
#
# COMPACT_ATOMS: atom_id res chain seq x y z
N ALA A 1 -3.07 35.06 -88.82
CA ALA A 1 -2.97 35.06 -90.30
C ALA A 1 -1.53 34.83 -90.69
N VAL A 2 -1.33 34.24 -91.85
CA VAL A 2 -0.01 34.04 -92.45
C VAL A 2 0.02 34.76 -93.76
N THR A 3 0.92 35.69 -94.00
CA THR A 3 1.08 36.42 -95.27
C THR A 3 2.50 36.20 -95.80
N VAL A 4 2.59 35.82 -97.05
CA VAL A 4 3.89 35.64 -97.80
C VAL A 4 4.00 36.75 -98.82
N THR A 5 5.04 37.53 -98.73
CA THR A 5 5.31 38.63 -99.71
C THR A 5 6.58 38.34 -100.53
N SER A 6 6.53 38.66 -101.84
CA SER A 6 7.70 38.56 -102.73
C SER A 6 8.79 39.56 -102.40
N PRO A 7 10.04 39.39 -102.92
CA PRO A 7 11.09 40.38 -102.78
C PRO A 7 10.75 41.78 -103.37
N PHE A 8 9.68 41.90 -104.16
CA PHE A 8 9.15 43.10 -104.75
C PHE A 8 7.95 43.68 -103.95
N ASP A 9 7.73 43.27 -102.69
CA ASP A 9 6.64 43.68 -101.76
C ASP A 9 5.23 43.45 -102.28
N THR A 10 5.05 42.42 -103.21
CA THR A 10 3.78 41.96 -103.65
C THR A 10 3.30 40.72 -102.84
N GLU A 11 2.08 40.80 -102.27
CA GLU A 11 1.47 39.68 -101.56
C GLU A 11 1.20 38.50 -102.54
N ILE A 12 1.86 37.34 -102.29
CA ILE A 12 1.72 36.19 -103.09
C ILE A 12 0.65 35.25 -102.52
N PHE A 13 0.58 35.22 -101.21
CA PHE A 13 -0.26 34.26 -100.54
C PHE A 13 -0.69 34.85 -99.11
N HIS A 14 -2.02 34.65 -98.81
CA HIS A 14 -2.60 34.99 -97.52
C HIS A 14 -3.50 33.94 -97.06
N ILE A 15 -3.37 33.52 -95.80
CA ILE A 15 -4.31 32.63 -95.15
C ILE A 15 -4.75 33.26 -93.81
N GLY A 16 -6.08 33.26 -93.62
CA GLY A 16 -6.68 33.76 -92.40
C GLY A 16 -7.30 35.17 -92.58
N GLU A 17 -8.05 35.63 -91.60
CA GLU A 17 -8.67 36.96 -91.60
C GLU A 17 -7.59 38.06 -91.52
N ARG A 18 -7.74 39.16 -92.36
CA ARG A 18 -6.84 40.33 -92.21
C ARG A 18 -7.07 40.99 -90.86
N VAL A 19 -6.05 40.93 -90.04
CA VAL A 19 -6.11 41.44 -88.68
C VAL A 19 -5.35 42.78 -88.63
N ASN A 20 -5.86 43.81 -87.96
CA ASN A 20 -5.30 45.15 -87.88
C ASN A 20 -3.97 45.13 -87.14
N ARG A 21 -2.92 45.76 -87.67
CA ARG A 21 -1.56 45.76 -87.16
C ARG A 21 -1.41 46.24 -85.72
N GLU A 22 -2.28 47.10 -85.21
CA GLU A 22 -2.23 47.64 -83.84
C GLU A 22 -2.52 46.64 -82.74
N HIS A 23 -3.12 45.48 -83.01
CA HIS A 23 -3.56 44.51 -82.02
C HIS A 23 -2.83 43.15 -82.10
N GLU A 24 -1.79 43.08 -82.99
CA GLU A 24 -1.12 41.81 -83.28
C GLU A 24 0.34 41.78 -82.95
N ASN A 25 0.89 40.64 -82.53
CA ASN A 25 2.32 40.37 -82.44
C ASN A 25 2.76 39.76 -83.78
N TRP A 26 3.59 40.49 -84.51
CA TRP A 26 4.09 40.04 -85.81
C TRP A 26 5.43 39.36 -85.64
N PHE A 27 5.60 38.10 -86.21
CA PHE A 27 6.93 37.54 -86.43
C PHE A 27 7.27 37.63 -87.90
N VAL A 28 8.31 38.28 -88.24
CA VAL A 28 8.76 38.37 -89.59
C VAL A 28 9.98 37.44 -89.81
N GLY A 29 9.76 36.42 -90.63
CA GLY A 29 10.85 35.53 -91.08
C GLY A 29 11.20 35.81 -92.51
N VAL A 30 12.52 35.97 -92.86
CA VAL A 30 12.99 36.12 -94.21
C VAL A 30 13.47 34.75 -94.74
N THR A 31 12.97 34.34 -95.92
CA THR A 31 13.46 33.10 -96.52
C THR A 31 14.69 33.37 -97.34
N SER A 32 15.48 32.33 -97.82
CA SER A 32 16.74 32.42 -98.47
C SER A 32 16.69 33.04 -99.86
N HIS A 33 15.56 33.47 -100.43
CA HIS A 33 15.37 34.10 -101.72
C HIS A 33 14.65 35.44 -101.64
N GLY A 34 14.70 36.10 -100.49
CA GLY A 34 14.12 37.42 -100.28
C GLY A 34 12.62 37.45 -99.99
N TYR A 35 11.95 36.34 -100.00
CA TYR A 35 10.54 36.28 -99.60
C TYR A 35 10.39 36.51 -98.12
N GLN A 36 9.38 37.32 -97.70
CA GLN A 36 9.06 37.53 -96.30
C GLN A 36 7.79 36.73 -95.92
N VAL A 37 7.91 36.01 -94.85
CA VAL A 37 6.77 35.31 -94.26
C VAL A 37 6.41 36.12 -92.96
N GLN A 38 5.21 36.65 -92.92
CA GLN A 38 4.64 37.32 -91.80
C GLN A 38 3.55 36.45 -91.16
N VAL A 39 3.72 36.18 -89.91
CA VAL A 39 2.72 35.42 -89.13
C VAL A 39 2.10 36.34 -88.09
N ALA A 40 0.84 36.66 -88.30
CA ALA A 40 0.05 37.42 -87.29
C ALA A 40 -0.60 36.52 -86.32
N VAL A 41 -0.25 36.65 -85.06
CA VAL A 41 -0.89 35.88 -83.96
C VAL A 41 -1.70 36.88 -83.10
N PRO A 42 -3.02 36.62 -82.88
CA PRO A 42 -3.83 37.52 -82.04
C PRO A 42 -3.27 37.66 -80.65
N LYS A 43 -2.97 38.85 -80.22
CA LYS A 43 -2.39 39.17 -78.89
C LYS A 43 -3.27 38.64 -77.76
N ASN A 44 -4.57 38.71 -77.97
CA ASN A 44 -5.53 38.21 -76.97
C ASN A 44 -5.46 36.68 -76.80
N PHE A 45 -5.16 35.90 -77.88
CA PHE A 45 -5.03 34.46 -77.79
C PHE A 45 -3.80 34.04 -76.97
N VAL A 46 -2.67 34.69 -77.17
CA VAL A 46 -1.45 34.46 -76.41
C VAL A 46 -1.62 34.94 -74.97
N LEU A 47 -2.19 36.13 -74.81
CA LEU A 47 -2.42 36.69 -73.47
C LEU A 47 -3.44 35.88 -72.67
N GLN A 48 -4.56 35.45 -73.25
CA GLN A 48 -5.54 34.62 -72.56
C GLN A 48 -4.97 33.27 -72.15
N GLY A 49 -4.23 32.60 -73.02
CA GLY A 49 -3.57 31.33 -72.66
C GLY A 49 -2.56 31.45 -71.57
N THR A 50 -1.72 32.54 -71.59
CA THR A 50 -0.71 32.77 -70.55
C THR A 50 -1.35 33.23 -69.23
N VAL A 51 -2.34 34.11 -69.27
CA VAL A 51 -3.06 34.60 -68.06
C VAL A 51 -3.85 33.47 -67.39
N THR A 52 -4.56 32.61 -68.16
CA THR A 52 -5.29 31.51 -67.57
C THR A 52 -4.35 30.45 -66.96
N SER A 53 -3.25 30.13 -67.62
CA SER A 53 -2.24 29.17 -67.11
C SER A 53 -1.56 29.72 -65.85
N SER A 54 -1.16 30.99 -65.84
CA SER A 54 -0.55 31.63 -64.66
C SER A 54 -1.53 31.76 -63.49
N ALA A 55 -2.80 32.12 -63.77
CA ALA A 55 -3.84 32.17 -62.73
C ALA A 55 -4.08 30.78 -62.11
N LEU A 56 -4.07 29.70 -62.90
CA LEU A 56 -4.17 28.34 -62.42
C LEU A 56 -2.99 27.94 -61.52
N ILE A 57 -1.78 28.25 -61.96
CA ILE A 57 -0.55 28.00 -61.18
C ILE A 57 -0.57 28.72 -59.87
N VAL A 58 -0.94 30.01 -59.86
CA VAL A 58 -1.04 30.83 -58.65
C VAL A 58 -2.15 30.28 -57.76
N GLY A 59 -3.30 29.92 -58.30
CA GLY A 59 -4.40 29.33 -57.53
C GLY A 59 -4.02 28.00 -56.86
N LEU A 60 -3.36 27.10 -57.60
CA LEU A 60 -2.85 25.85 -57.05
C LEU A 60 -1.76 26.07 -55.99
N SER A 61 -0.88 27.03 -56.21
CA SER A 61 0.16 27.37 -55.23
C SER A 61 -0.43 27.92 -53.93
N LEU A 62 -1.44 28.79 -54.00
CA LEU A 62 -2.15 29.28 -52.86
C LEU A 62 -2.88 28.17 -52.10
N LEU A 63 -3.57 27.30 -52.83
CA LEU A 63 -4.22 26.13 -52.27
C LEU A 63 -3.22 25.23 -51.50
N PHE A 64 -2.07 24.97 -52.13
CA PHE A 64 -1.01 24.18 -51.54
C PHE A 64 -0.47 24.83 -50.27
N ILE A 65 -0.25 26.13 -50.24
CA ILE A 65 0.22 26.91 -49.09
C ILE A 65 -0.82 26.82 -47.96
N VAL A 66 -2.13 26.93 -48.27
CA VAL A 66 -3.22 26.83 -47.27
C VAL A 66 -3.26 25.43 -46.67
N ILE A 67 -3.19 24.40 -47.50
CA ILE A 67 -3.15 22.99 -47.00
C ILE A 67 -1.94 22.78 -46.12
N LEU A 68 -0.76 23.20 -46.57
CA LEU A 68 0.49 23.10 -45.79
C LEU A 68 0.40 23.86 -44.47
N TYR A 69 -0.15 25.06 -44.47
CA TYR A 69 -0.37 25.84 -43.24
C TYR A 69 -1.31 25.12 -42.27
N LEU A 70 -2.44 24.59 -42.76
CA LEU A 70 -3.42 23.87 -41.92
C LEU A 70 -2.83 22.58 -41.33
N THR A 71 -2.09 21.81 -42.13
CA THR A 71 -1.44 20.59 -41.64
C THR A 71 -0.34 20.89 -40.61
N LEU A 72 0.50 21.88 -40.88
CA LEU A 72 1.53 22.31 -39.91
C LEU A 72 0.90 22.84 -38.62
N ARG A 73 -0.14 23.64 -38.71
CA ARG A 73 -0.86 24.15 -37.55
C ARG A 73 -1.44 23.04 -36.73
N GLN A 74 -2.04 22.01 -37.34
CA GLN A 74 -2.65 20.89 -36.64
C GLN A 74 -1.60 19.99 -35.97
N THR A 75 -0.52 19.67 -36.68
CA THR A 75 0.60 18.88 -36.09
C THR A 75 1.25 19.60 -34.94
N PHE A 76 1.49 20.92 -35.08
CA PHE A 76 2.08 21.71 -34.00
C PHE A 76 1.15 21.81 -32.76
N ALA A 77 -0.15 21.98 -32.96
CA ALA A 77 -1.12 22.00 -31.88
C ALA A 77 -1.19 20.67 -31.13
N ASN A 78 -1.18 19.55 -31.87
CA ASN A 78 -1.14 18.22 -31.25
C ASN A 78 0.15 17.98 -30.47
N TYR A 79 1.31 18.35 -31.04
CA TYR A 79 2.59 18.24 -30.33
C TYR A 79 2.63 19.07 -29.06
N GLN A 80 2.14 20.33 -29.12
CA GLN A 80 2.06 21.19 -27.94
C GLN A 80 1.18 20.60 -26.85
N LYS A 81 0.02 20.03 -27.20
CA LYS A 81 -0.85 19.34 -26.26
C LYS A 81 -0.12 18.19 -25.57
N GLN A 82 0.55 17.32 -26.33
CA GLN A 82 1.31 16.20 -25.78
C GLN A 82 2.43 16.63 -24.80
N VAL A 83 3.12 17.73 -25.12
CA VAL A 83 4.16 18.28 -24.24
C VAL A 83 3.56 18.82 -22.95
N VAL A 84 2.44 19.55 -23.01
CA VAL A 84 1.76 20.07 -21.82
C VAL A 84 1.29 18.91 -20.94
N ASP A 85 0.62 17.92 -21.51
CA ASP A 85 0.15 16.72 -20.77
C ASP A 85 1.32 15.96 -20.10
N LEU A 86 2.47 15.88 -20.77
CA LEU A 86 3.67 15.27 -20.20
C LEU A 86 4.19 16.07 -19.00
N VAL A 87 4.30 17.39 -19.14
CA VAL A 87 4.78 18.29 -18.08
C VAL A 87 3.83 18.26 -16.89
N ASP A 88 2.53 18.34 -17.13
CA ASP A 88 1.51 18.31 -16.08
C ASP A 88 1.56 16.96 -15.31
N SER A 89 1.71 15.84 -16.01
CA SER A 89 1.86 14.52 -15.40
C SER A 89 3.13 14.44 -14.52
N ILE A 90 4.28 14.91 -15.03
CA ILE A 90 5.53 14.96 -14.27
C ILE A 90 5.38 15.85 -13.03
N GLN A 91 4.68 16.99 -13.16
CA GLN A 91 4.47 17.90 -12.05
C GLN A 91 3.54 17.30 -10.97
N ALA A 92 2.47 16.60 -11.35
CA ALA A 92 1.59 15.90 -10.44
C ALA A 92 2.36 14.79 -9.67
N ILE A 93 3.19 14.00 -10.36
CA ILE A 93 4.07 13.00 -9.74
C ILE A 93 5.03 13.66 -8.75
N ALA A 94 5.63 14.79 -9.11
CA ALA A 94 6.54 15.53 -8.24
C ALA A 94 5.85 16.13 -7.00
N GLN A 95 4.54 16.36 -7.04
CA GLN A 95 3.73 16.81 -5.91
C GLN A 95 3.29 15.67 -4.98
N GLY A 96 3.64 14.42 -5.31
CA GLY A 96 3.41 13.26 -4.45
C GLY A 96 2.11 12.49 -4.76
N GLU A 97 1.56 12.61 -5.95
CA GLU A 97 0.48 11.73 -6.39
C GLU A 97 1.04 10.33 -6.63
N GLU A 98 0.91 9.47 -5.61
CA GLU A 98 1.42 8.10 -5.65
C GLU A 98 0.67 7.24 -6.68
N GLY A 99 1.41 6.46 -7.45
CA GLY A 99 0.85 5.53 -8.44
C GLY A 99 0.47 6.15 -9.79
N LEU A 100 0.60 7.48 -9.96
CA LEU A 100 0.37 8.13 -11.24
C LEU A 100 1.46 7.70 -12.25
N ARG A 101 1.05 7.40 -13.48
CA ARG A 101 1.94 7.10 -14.62
C ARG A 101 1.59 8.03 -15.78
N ILE A 102 2.60 8.34 -16.58
CA ILE A 102 2.43 9.15 -17.78
C ILE A 102 1.74 8.31 -18.84
N ASP A 103 0.65 8.83 -19.42
CA ASP A 103 -0.05 8.15 -20.52
C ASP A 103 0.84 8.06 -21.77
N THR A 104 0.95 6.87 -22.35
CA THR A 104 1.77 6.57 -23.52
C THR A 104 0.96 6.45 -24.82
N LEU A 105 -0.38 6.37 -24.76
CA LEU A 105 -1.22 6.01 -25.88
C LEU A 105 -1.30 7.05 -27.01
N GLU A 106 -1.12 8.33 -26.71
CA GLU A 106 -1.26 9.44 -27.67
C GLU A 106 0.05 10.22 -27.88
N LYS A 107 1.22 9.61 -27.65
CA LYS A 107 2.51 10.34 -27.75
C LYS A 107 3.31 9.95 -28.98
N ASP A 108 3.92 10.95 -29.62
CA ASP A 108 4.84 10.76 -30.73
C ASP A 108 6.18 10.15 -30.25
N GLN A 109 6.99 9.63 -31.20
CA GLN A 109 8.13 8.76 -30.91
C GLN A 109 9.08 9.27 -29.80
N GLU A 110 9.46 10.56 -29.83
CA GLU A 110 10.38 11.13 -28.84
C GLU A 110 9.70 11.33 -27.48
N LEU A 111 8.45 11.79 -27.46
CA LEU A 111 7.67 11.97 -26.25
C LEU A 111 7.25 10.64 -25.64
N LEU A 112 6.96 9.64 -26.48
CA LEU A 112 6.69 8.28 -26.03
C LEU A 112 7.90 7.70 -25.29
N LEU A 113 9.10 7.82 -25.86
CA LEU A 113 10.31 7.32 -25.24
C LEU A 113 10.57 8.00 -23.87
N ILE A 114 10.33 9.31 -23.76
CA ILE A 114 10.45 10.03 -22.49
C ILE A 114 9.42 9.50 -21.49
N ALA A 115 8.15 9.31 -21.89
CA ALA A 115 7.08 8.80 -21.03
C ALA A 115 7.40 7.38 -20.53
N GLU A 116 7.79 6.46 -21.42
CA GLU A 116 8.16 5.08 -21.06
C GLU A 116 9.38 5.04 -20.12
N THR A 117 10.45 5.79 -20.47
CA THR A 117 11.66 5.82 -19.63
C THR A 117 11.36 6.40 -18.24
N THR A 118 10.49 7.41 -18.17
CA THR A 118 10.06 7.98 -16.89
C THR A 118 9.22 6.99 -16.09
N ASN A 119 8.28 6.30 -16.72
CA ASN A 119 7.46 5.26 -16.06
C ASN A 119 8.35 4.10 -15.55
N ASP A 120 9.32 3.64 -16.36
CA ASP A 120 10.29 2.62 -15.93
C ASP A 120 11.13 3.09 -14.72
N MET A 121 11.52 4.37 -14.70
CA MET A 121 12.22 4.95 -13.56
C MET A 121 11.35 4.96 -12.31
N LEU A 122 10.08 5.32 -12.44
CA LEU A 122 9.11 5.32 -11.33
C LEU A 122 8.89 3.91 -10.78
N ASP A 123 8.72 2.91 -11.65
CA ASP A 123 8.54 1.51 -11.24
C ASP A 123 9.77 0.98 -10.47
N ARG A 124 10.97 1.32 -10.95
CA ARG A 124 12.21 0.97 -10.23
C ARG A 124 12.33 1.69 -8.89
N LEU A 125 11.91 2.95 -8.83
CA LEU A 125 11.93 3.73 -7.60
C LEU A 125 10.97 3.17 -6.56
N GLU A 126 9.74 2.84 -6.96
CA GLU A 126 8.74 2.21 -6.11
C GLU A 126 9.21 0.85 -5.57
N LYS A 127 9.79 0.02 -6.46
CA LYS A 127 10.40 -1.24 -6.06
C LYS A 127 11.54 -1.05 -5.06
N ASN A 128 12.44 -0.10 -5.32
CA ASN A 128 13.57 0.16 -4.43
C ASN A 128 13.10 0.64 -3.05
N ILE A 129 12.08 1.51 -2.99
CA ILE A 129 11.47 1.96 -1.72
C ILE A 129 10.90 0.76 -0.96
N HIS A 130 10.16 -0.12 -1.66
CA HIS A 130 9.63 -1.33 -1.06
C HIS A 130 10.73 -2.25 -0.50
N ASP A 131 11.78 -2.48 -1.28
CA ASP A 131 12.92 -3.32 -0.87
C ASP A 131 13.66 -2.72 0.34
N ILE A 132 13.89 -1.40 0.36
CA ILE A 132 14.49 -0.70 1.51
C ILE A 132 13.62 -0.87 2.75
N TYR A 133 12.30 -0.69 2.63
CA TYR A 133 11.37 -0.86 3.75
C TYR A 133 11.40 -2.29 4.31
N GLN A 134 11.43 -3.31 3.44
CA GLN A 134 11.55 -4.71 3.85
C GLN A 134 12.90 -5.00 4.55
N LEU A 135 13.99 -4.43 4.04
CA LEU A 135 15.30 -4.55 4.67
C LEU A 135 15.34 -3.89 6.06
N GLU A 136 14.75 -2.70 6.21
CA GLU A 136 14.65 -2.03 7.51
C GLU A 136 13.84 -2.85 8.53
N LEU A 137 12.69 -3.42 8.11
CA LEU A 137 11.90 -4.32 8.96
C LEU A 137 12.72 -5.54 9.39
N SER A 138 13.39 -6.19 8.44
CA SER A 138 14.25 -7.35 8.71
C SER A 138 15.39 -7.00 9.67
N GLN A 139 16.01 -5.83 9.50
CA GLN A 139 17.06 -5.34 10.39
C GLN A 139 16.53 -5.06 11.80
N LYS A 140 15.36 -4.44 11.93
CA LYS A 140 14.72 -4.23 13.23
C LYS A 140 14.43 -5.54 13.93
N ASP A 141 13.90 -6.53 13.20
CA ASP A 141 13.65 -7.87 13.73
C ASP A 141 14.93 -8.59 14.14
N ALA A 142 16.00 -8.48 13.34
CA ALA A 142 17.31 -9.04 13.69
C ALA A 142 17.90 -8.38 14.94
N ASN A 143 17.81 -7.05 15.04
CA ASN A 143 18.27 -6.31 16.22
C ASN A 143 17.45 -6.69 17.46
N MET A 144 16.13 -6.85 17.33
CA MET A 144 15.26 -7.28 18.43
C MET A 144 15.66 -8.67 18.92
N ARG A 145 15.88 -9.63 17.99
CA ARG A 145 16.37 -10.99 18.32
C ARG A 145 17.74 -10.95 18.98
N ALA A 146 18.66 -10.11 18.49
CA ALA A 146 19.97 -9.95 19.09
C ALA A 146 19.90 -9.39 20.53
N LEU A 147 19.04 -8.41 20.79
CA LEU A 147 18.78 -7.87 22.11
C LEU A 147 18.15 -8.94 23.05
N GLN A 148 17.20 -9.71 22.57
CA GLN A 148 16.59 -10.82 23.32
C GLN A 148 17.63 -11.91 23.65
N ALA A 149 18.53 -12.22 22.72
CA ALA A 149 19.59 -13.22 22.91
C ALA A 149 20.67 -12.75 23.93
N GLN A 150 20.79 -11.46 24.25
CA GLN A 150 21.69 -10.98 25.30
C GLN A 150 21.30 -11.49 26.71
N ILE A 151 20.02 -11.81 26.91
CA ILE A 151 19.60 -12.57 28.07
C ILE A 151 19.91 -14.02 27.75
N ASN A 152 21.00 -14.58 28.30
CA ASN A 152 21.36 -15.96 28.06
C ASN A 152 20.39 -16.90 28.83
N PRO A 153 19.39 -17.51 28.17
CA PRO A 153 18.39 -18.33 28.87
C PRO A 153 19.04 -19.56 29.51
N HIS A 154 20.04 -20.10 28.88
CA HIS A 154 20.75 -21.28 29.37
C HIS A 154 21.50 -20.99 30.68
N PHE A 155 22.10 -19.80 30.79
CA PHE A 155 22.73 -19.38 32.06
C PHE A 155 21.70 -19.24 33.17
N MET A 156 20.54 -18.65 32.89
CA MET A 156 19.46 -18.49 33.86
C MET A 156 18.95 -19.87 34.33
N TYR A 157 18.69 -20.79 33.41
CA TYR A 157 18.23 -22.13 33.77
C TYR A 157 19.24 -22.89 34.59
N ASN A 158 20.50 -22.87 34.20
CA ASN A 158 21.56 -23.54 34.96
C ASN A 158 21.73 -22.97 36.35
N THR A 159 21.60 -21.64 36.49
CA THR A 159 21.69 -20.98 37.80
C THR A 159 20.52 -21.38 38.69
N LEU A 160 19.26 -21.37 38.12
CA LEU A 160 18.10 -21.80 38.89
C LEU A 160 18.13 -23.27 39.27
N GLU A 161 18.63 -24.15 38.38
CA GLU A 161 18.79 -25.57 38.69
C GLU A 161 19.85 -25.78 39.78
N PHE A 162 20.94 -25.04 39.72
CA PHE A 162 21.94 -25.07 40.81
C PHE A 162 21.29 -24.63 42.15
N LEU A 163 20.54 -23.55 42.18
CA LEU A 163 19.85 -23.07 43.37
C LEU A 163 18.83 -24.10 43.89
N ARG A 164 18.10 -24.77 42.99
CA ARG A 164 17.15 -25.84 43.32
C ARG A 164 17.88 -27.01 44.01
N MET A 165 18.95 -27.49 43.40
CA MET A 165 19.73 -28.57 43.96
C MET A 165 20.33 -28.22 45.32
N TYR A 166 20.81 -26.98 45.48
CA TYR A 166 21.32 -26.50 46.75
C TYR A 166 20.22 -26.47 47.84
N ALA A 167 19.00 -26.04 47.49
CA ALA A 167 17.86 -26.04 48.40
C ALA A 167 17.50 -27.47 48.87
N VAL A 168 17.47 -28.45 47.93
CA VAL A 168 17.28 -29.89 48.25
C VAL A 168 18.34 -30.40 49.21
N MET A 169 19.65 -30.06 48.94
CA MET A 169 20.75 -30.48 49.82
C MET A 169 20.64 -29.92 51.24
N GLN A 170 19.99 -28.78 51.38
CA GLN A 170 19.73 -28.14 52.67
C GLN A 170 18.37 -28.57 53.31
N SER A 171 17.71 -29.58 52.71
CA SER A 171 16.37 -30.09 53.15
C SER A 171 15.31 -28.96 53.16
N GLN A 172 15.41 -28.03 52.19
CA GLN A 172 14.48 -26.92 52.02
C GLN A 172 13.54 -27.27 50.81
N ASP A 173 12.68 -28.28 50.97
CA ASP A 173 11.87 -28.83 49.89
C ASP A 173 10.90 -27.79 49.29
N GLU A 174 10.29 -26.95 50.15
CA GLU A 174 9.38 -25.90 49.71
C GLU A 174 10.12 -24.87 48.84
N LEU A 175 11.36 -24.48 49.18
CA LEU A 175 12.17 -23.59 48.37
C LEU A 175 12.58 -24.23 47.05
N ALA A 176 12.89 -25.52 47.05
CA ALA A 176 13.23 -26.25 45.84
C ALA A 176 12.04 -26.29 44.87
N ASP A 177 10.81 -26.50 45.36
CA ASP A 177 9.57 -26.48 44.55
C ASP A 177 9.31 -25.09 43.99
N ILE A 178 9.46 -24.05 44.75
CA ILE A 178 9.32 -22.63 44.29
C ILE A 178 10.30 -22.36 43.13
N ILE A 179 11.57 -22.74 43.29
CA ILE A 179 12.59 -22.54 42.25
C ILE A 179 12.25 -23.36 40.98
N TYR A 180 11.75 -24.59 41.15
CA TYR A 180 11.33 -25.42 40.03
C TYR A 180 10.19 -24.80 39.23
N GLU A 181 9.12 -24.33 39.90
CA GLU A 181 7.98 -23.72 39.25
C GLU A 181 8.38 -22.40 38.55
N PHE A 182 9.24 -21.59 39.19
CA PHE A 182 9.77 -20.36 38.59
C PHE A 182 10.63 -20.66 37.34
N SER A 183 11.50 -21.67 37.40
CA SER A 183 12.30 -22.10 36.25
C SER A 183 11.43 -22.58 35.10
N SER A 184 10.36 -23.33 35.42
CA SER A 184 9.39 -23.83 34.44
C SER A 184 8.64 -22.68 33.74
N LEU A 185 8.22 -21.63 34.47
CA LEU A 185 7.59 -20.45 33.88
C LEU A 185 8.52 -19.71 32.93
N LEU A 186 9.79 -19.50 33.31
CA LEU A 186 10.77 -18.85 32.45
C LEU A 186 10.99 -19.62 31.15
N ARG A 187 11.03 -20.95 31.20
CA ARG A 187 11.22 -21.79 30.01
C ARG A 187 10.07 -21.67 29.03
N ASN A 188 8.84 -21.57 29.51
CA ASN A 188 7.66 -21.43 28.66
C ASN A 188 7.60 -20.09 27.93
N ASN A 189 8.15 -19.01 28.54
CA ASN A 189 8.15 -17.66 27.96
C ASN A 189 9.13 -17.48 26.79
N ILE A 190 10.08 -18.38 26.60
CA ILE A 190 11.17 -18.25 25.60
C ILE A 190 10.90 -19.08 24.34
N SER A 191 9.81 -19.90 24.30
CA SER A 191 9.51 -20.66 23.08
C SER A 191 8.87 -19.81 22.01
N ASP A 192 9.33 -19.99 20.74
CA ASP A 192 8.84 -19.23 19.55
C ASP A 192 7.48 -19.70 19.02
N GLU A 193 6.81 -20.63 19.70
CA GLU A 193 5.49 -21.13 19.30
C GLU A 193 4.42 -20.05 19.41
N ARG A 194 3.64 -19.87 18.36
CA ARG A 194 2.54 -18.88 18.31
C ARG A 194 1.23 -19.37 18.90
N GLU A 195 1.04 -20.71 18.94
CA GLU A 195 -0.14 -21.38 19.49
C GLU A 195 0.25 -22.36 20.60
N THR A 196 -0.70 -22.66 21.47
CA THR A 196 -0.54 -23.62 22.56
C THR A 196 -1.86 -24.34 22.82
N LEU A 197 -1.84 -25.39 23.63
CA LEU A 197 -3.05 -26.04 24.10
C LEU A 197 -3.65 -25.27 25.29
N LEU A 198 -4.97 -25.20 25.37
CA LEU A 198 -5.68 -24.53 26.46
C LEU A 198 -5.23 -25.08 27.83
N LYS A 199 -4.97 -26.38 27.93
CA LYS A 199 -4.40 -27.02 29.13
C LYS A 199 -3.04 -26.42 29.53
N GLN A 200 -2.16 -26.20 28.56
CA GLN A 200 -0.82 -25.67 28.81
C GLN A 200 -0.88 -24.22 29.29
N GLU A 201 -1.77 -23.42 28.70
CA GLU A 201 -1.97 -22.03 29.11
C GLU A 201 -2.54 -21.94 30.54
N LEU A 202 -3.47 -22.82 30.88
CA LEU A 202 -4.00 -22.91 32.25
C LEU A 202 -2.95 -23.42 33.26
N GLU A 203 -2.11 -24.37 32.85
CA GLU A 203 -1.01 -24.84 33.69
C GLU A 203 0.00 -23.73 33.98
N PHE A 204 0.31 -22.90 32.98
CA PHE A 204 1.10 -21.69 33.20
C PHE A 204 0.44 -20.75 34.24
N CYS A 205 -0.86 -20.47 34.07
CA CYS A 205 -1.62 -19.66 35.01
C CYS A 205 -1.60 -20.24 36.44
N ARG A 206 -1.65 -21.58 36.60
CA ARG A 206 -1.54 -22.26 37.91
C ARG A 206 -0.18 -22.00 38.56
N LYS A 207 0.88 -22.25 37.83
CA LYS A 207 2.26 -22.06 38.32
C LYS A 207 2.51 -20.61 38.72
N TYR A 208 2.07 -19.66 37.90
CA TYR A 208 2.18 -18.25 38.20
C TYR A 208 1.42 -17.86 39.48
N SER A 209 0.18 -18.33 39.58
CA SER A 209 -0.67 -18.08 40.75
C SER A 209 -0.10 -18.71 42.02
N TYR A 210 0.48 -19.92 41.91
CA TYR A 210 1.18 -20.57 43.02
C TYR A 210 2.34 -19.74 43.55
N LEU A 211 3.19 -19.21 42.69
CA LEU A 211 4.32 -18.35 43.09
C LEU A 211 3.82 -17.05 43.76
N CYS A 212 2.73 -16.47 43.26
CA CYS A 212 2.12 -15.30 43.88
C CYS A 212 1.51 -15.61 45.25
N MET A 213 0.88 -16.78 45.40
CA MET A 213 0.31 -17.28 46.66
C MET A 213 1.43 -17.50 47.70
N VAL A 214 2.56 -18.07 47.31
CA VAL A 214 3.71 -18.27 48.22
C VAL A 214 4.24 -16.93 48.74
N ARG A 215 4.27 -15.92 47.88
CA ARG A 215 4.67 -14.57 48.28
C ARG A 215 3.70 -13.89 49.27
N TYR A 216 2.40 -14.27 49.22
CA TYR A 216 1.33 -13.68 50.07
C TYR A 216 0.47 -14.80 50.67
N PRO A 217 1.05 -15.57 51.61
CA PRO A 217 0.36 -16.75 52.15
C PRO A 217 -0.90 -16.35 52.91
N LYS A 218 -1.93 -17.16 52.78
CA LYS A 218 -3.27 -17.02 53.41
C LYS A 218 -4.12 -15.82 52.92
N SER A 219 -3.67 -15.11 51.92
CA SER A 219 -4.40 -13.92 51.41
C SER A 219 -4.97 -14.12 50.01
N ILE A 220 -4.58 -15.19 49.35
CA ILE A 220 -4.94 -15.42 47.94
C ILE A 220 -5.31 -16.89 47.73
N ALA A 221 -6.42 -17.10 47.05
CA ALA A 221 -6.82 -18.41 46.54
C ALA A 221 -7.01 -18.38 45.03
N TYR A 222 -6.75 -19.46 44.34
CA TYR A 222 -7.03 -19.61 42.92
C TYR A 222 -7.66 -20.96 42.60
N GLY A 223 -8.51 -21.00 41.55
CA GLY A 223 -9.17 -22.23 41.11
C GLY A 223 -9.34 -22.22 39.58
N PHE A 224 -8.68 -23.16 38.90
CA PHE A 224 -8.77 -23.28 37.44
C PHE A 224 -9.37 -24.64 37.06
N LYS A 225 -10.45 -24.60 36.28
CA LYS A 225 -11.18 -25.79 35.86
C LYS A 225 -11.38 -25.76 34.35
N ILE A 226 -11.08 -26.86 33.69
CA ILE A 226 -11.30 -27.06 32.26
C ILE A 226 -12.06 -28.36 32.06
N GLU A 227 -13.01 -28.41 31.16
CA GLU A 227 -13.65 -29.63 30.74
C GLU A 227 -12.65 -30.48 29.92
N PRO A 228 -12.64 -31.83 30.13
CA PRO A 228 -11.66 -32.71 29.48
C PRO A 228 -11.64 -32.61 27.96
N GLU A 229 -12.77 -32.33 27.33
CA GLU A 229 -12.89 -32.15 25.88
C GLU A 229 -12.13 -30.94 25.35
N LEU A 230 -11.94 -29.92 26.20
CA LEU A 230 -11.25 -28.64 25.82
C LEU A 230 -9.74 -28.65 26.12
N GLU A 231 -9.23 -29.68 26.80
CA GLU A 231 -7.80 -29.72 27.17
C GLU A 231 -6.87 -29.56 25.99
N ASN A 232 -7.22 -30.16 24.84
CA ASN A 232 -6.41 -30.14 23.62
C ASN A 232 -6.84 -29.07 22.63
N MET A 233 -7.71 -28.15 23.02
CA MET A 233 -8.10 -27.02 22.19
C MET A 233 -6.87 -26.12 21.96
N LYS A 234 -6.60 -25.79 20.70
CA LYS A 234 -5.54 -24.85 20.31
C LYS A 234 -6.02 -23.43 20.49
N ILE A 235 -5.20 -22.63 21.15
CA ILE A 235 -5.42 -21.19 21.33
C ILE A 235 -4.12 -20.42 21.11
N PRO A 236 -4.18 -19.12 20.82
CA PRO A 236 -2.98 -18.30 20.77
C PRO A 236 -2.27 -18.30 22.12
N LYS A 237 -0.94 -18.38 22.09
CA LYS A 237 -0.12 -18.35 23.30
C LYS A 237 -0.19 -16.99 23.99
N PHE A 238 -0.05 -16.95 25.31
CA PHE A 238 -0.09 -15.73 26.13
C PHE A 238 -1.43 -14.98 26.06
N THR A 239 -2.55 -15.70 26.12
CA THR A 239 -3.89 -15.09 26.08
C THR A 239 -4.56 -15.07 27.46
N LEU A 240 -4.43 -16.12 28.27
CA LEU A 240 -4.98 -16.14 29.62
C LEU A 240 -3.98 -15.59 30.66
N GLN A 241 -2.70 -15.79 30.43
CA GLN A 241 -1.64 -15.31 31.31
C GLN A 241 -1.76 -13.79 31.62
N PRO A 242 -1.89 -12.86 30.66
CA PRO A 242 -1.99 -11.44 30.97
C PRO A 242 -3.20 -11.07 31.83
N LEU A 243 -4.30 -11.83 31.73
CA LEU A 243 -5.47 -11.59 32.56
C LEU A 243 -5.20 -11.95 34.02
N VAL A 244 -4.49 -13.05 34.26
CA VAL A 244 -4.06 -13.49 35.59
C VAL A 244 -3.01 -12.51 36.14
N GLU A 245 -2.03 -12.12 35.32
CA GLU A 245 -1.02 -11.14 35.72
C GLU A 245 -1.65 -9.79 36.11
N ASN A 246 -2.65 -9.32 35.38
CA ASN A 246 -3.39 -8.09 35.69
C ASN A 246 -4.05 -8.16 37.07
N TYR A 247 -4.65 -9.31 37.41
CA TYR A 247 -5.22 -9.51 38.73
C TYR A 247 -4.16 -9.38 39.83
N PHE A 248 -3.04 -10.11 39.73
CA PHE A 248 -2.00 -10.08 40.75
C PHE A 248 -1.28 -8.73 40.85
N ALA A 249 -1.11 -8.02 39.74
CA ALA A 249 -0.45 -6.72 39.71
C ALA A 249 -1.34 -5.56 40.19
N HIS A 250 -2.64 -5.62 39.90
CA HIS A 250 -3.54 -4.47 40.06
C HIS A 250 -4.84 -4.80 40.82
N GLY A 251 -5.30 -6.04 40.77
CA GLY A 251 -6.57 -6.45 41.36
C GLY A 251 -6.49 -6.79 42.85
N VAL A 252 -5.41 -7.45 43.30
CA VAL A 252 -5.28 -7.94 44.67
C VAL A 252 -5.33 -6.79 45.65
N ASP A 253 -6.20 -6.88 46.66
CA ASP A 253 -6.18 -6.02 47.81
C ASP A 253 -5.48 -6.71 48.97
N HIS A 254 -4.25 -6.29 49.29
CA HIS A 254 -3.43 -6.86 50.36
C HIS A 254 -3.99 -6.66 51.77
N ARG A 255 -5.07 -5.88 51.90
CA ARG A 255 -5.79 -5.70 53.19
C ARG A 255 -6.82 -6.79 53.43
N ARG A 256 -7.17 -7.54 52.39
CA ARG A 256 -8.15 -8.63 52.44
C ARG A 256 -7.44 -9.97 52.50
N THR A 257 -8.11 -10.93 53.10
CA THR A 257 -7.64 -12.32 53.19
C THR A 257 -8.44 -13.29 52.31
N ASP A 258 -9.43 -12.78 51.57
CA ASP A 258 -10.35 -13.54 50.72
C ASP A 258 -10.16 -13.21 49.23
N ASN A 259 -8.95 -12.80 48.84
CA ASN A 259 -8.65 -12.57 47.40
C ASN A 259 -8.71 -13.87 46.62
N VAL A 260 -9.49 -13.91 45.53
CA VAL A 260 -9.72 -15.09 44.71
C VAL A 260 -9.67 -14.74 43.23
N ILE A 261 -9.04 -15.60 42.44
CA ILE A 261 -9.17 -15.63 40.98
C ILE A 261 -9.59 -17.05 40.53
N SER A 262 -10.50 -17.12 39.58
CA SER A 262 -10.93 -18.37 38.97
C SER A 262 -10.94 -18.30 37.45
N ILE A 263 -10.58 -19.42 36.83
CA ILE A 263 -10.73 -19.61 35.37
C ILE A 263 -11.55 -20.86 35.17
N LYS A 264 -12.61 -20.77 34.36
CA LYS A 264 -13.43 -21.90 33.93
C LYS A 264 -13.52 -21.93 32.43
N ALA A 265 -13.23 -23.08 31.83
CA ALA A 265 -13.46 -23.32 30.41
C ALA A 265 -14.51 -24.41 30.25
N LEU A 266 -15.63 -24.09 29.63
CA LEU A 266 -16.82 -24.90 29.49
C LEU A 266 -17.22 -25.00 28.03
N LYS A 267 -17.65 -26.17 27.59
CA LYS A 267 -18.26 -26.35 26.29
C LYS A 267 -19.77 -26.15 26.41
N GLN A 268 -20.32 -25.31 25.57
CA GLN A 268 -21.74 -25.03 25.45
C GLN A 268 -22.23 -25.49 24.06
N ASP A 269 -23.55 -25.50 23.86
CA ASP A 269 -24.13 -25.87 22.58
C ASP A 269 -23.71 -24.85 21.50
N GLY A 270 -22.72 -25.21 20.66
CA GLY A 270 -22.24 -24.42 19.53
C GLY A 270 -21.12 -23.42 19.84
N PHE A 271 -20.59 -23.32 21.06
CA PHE A 271 -19.47 -22.49 21.40
C PHE A 271 -18.69 -22.93 22.65
N VAL A 272 -17.47 -22.50 22.77
CA VAL A 272 -16.64 -22.65 23.98
C VAL A 272 -16.68 -21.33 24.75
N GLU A 273 -16.95 -21.40 26.05
CA GLU A 273 -16.90 -20.28 26.97
C GLU A 273 -15.68 -20.39 27.89
N ILE A 274 -14.81 -19.34 27.90
CA ILE A 274 -13.74 -19.21 28.89
C ILE A 274 -14.08 -18.03 29.77
N LEU A 275 -14.28 -18.29 31.06
CA LEU A 275 -14.65 -17.30 32.04
C LEU A 275 -13.50 -17.08 33.03
N VAL A 276 -12.97 -15.88 33.09
CA VAL A 276 -11.96 -15.46 34.07
C VAL A 276 -12.62 -14.48 35.03
N VAL A 277 -12.64 -14.80 36.31
CA VAL A 277 -13.32 -13.98 37.33
C VAL A 277 -12.40 -13.80 38.53
N ASP A 278 -12.27 -12.56 38.97
CA ASP A 278 -11.61 -12.22 40.23
C ASP A 278 -12.55 -11.36 41.12
N ASN A 279 -12.22 -11.30 42.41
CA ASN A 279 -12.90 -10.46 43.38
C ASN A 279 -12.03 -9.28 43.86
N GLY A 280 -11.15 -8.82 42.98
CA GLY A 280 -10.18 -7.75 43.28
C GLY A 280 -10.80 -6.36 43.37
N ARG A 281 -9.94 -5.35 43.24
CA ARG A 281 -10.34 -3.93 43.37
C ARG A 281 -11.29 -3.47 42.25
N GLY A 282 -11.37 -4.22 41.16
CA GLY A 282 -12.18 -3.85 39.99
C GLY A 282 -11.65 -2.60 39.28
N MET A 283 -12.53 -1.99 38.47
CA MET A 283 -12.21 -0.82 37.64
C MET A 283 -13.26 0.28 37.84
N SER A 284 -12.84 1.55 37.67
CA SER A 284 -13.78 2.66 37.57
C SER A 284 -14.59 2.60 36.29
N VAL A 285 -15.73 3.27 36.27
CA VAL A 285 -16.64 3.29 35.11
C VAL A 285 -15.94 3.86 33.87
N GLU A 286 -15.13 4.92 34.05
CA GLU A 286 -14.41 5.55 32.97
C GLU A 286 -13.39 4.59 32.34
N LYS A 287 -12.64 3.86 33.17
CA LYS A 287 -11.65 2.88 32.70
C LYS A 287 -12.32 1.72 31.99
N LEU A 288 -13.42 1.20 32.53
CA LEU A 288 -14.19 0.12 31.91
C LEU A 288 -14.75 0.54 30.56
N THR A 289 -15.32 1.75 30.45
CA THR A 289 -15.85 2.29 29.20
C THR A 289 -14.73 2.43 28.13
N SER A 290 -13.60 3.02 28.50
CA SER A 290 -12.45 3.15 27.60
C SER A 290 -11.94 1.78 27.09
N ILE A 291 -11.92 0.75 27.94
CA ILE A 291 -11.50 -0.60 27.52
C ILE A 291 -12.57 -1.20 26.58
N ARG A 292 -13.85 -1.08 26.89
CA ARG A 292 -14.94 -1.59 26.02
C ARG A 292 -14.93 -0.93 24.64
N GLU A 293 -14.67 0.37 24.56
CA GLU A 293 -14.50 1.09 23.29
C GLU A 293 -13.35 0.52 22.47
N LYS A 294 -12.18 0.28 23.10
CA LYS A 294 -11.04 -0.34 22.42
C LYS A 294 -11.32 -1.77 21.95
N LEU A 295 -12.05 -2.56 22.73
CA LEU A 295 -12.43 -3.94 22.37
C LEU A 295 -13.50 -3.97 21.26
N SER A 296 -14.24 -2.89 21.04
CA SER A 296 -15.21 -2.78 19.93
C SER A 296 -14.57 -2.47 18.57
N GLN A 297 -13.34 -1.98 18.55
CA GLN A 297 -12.61 -1.65 17.32
C GLN A 297 -11.99 -2.92 16.73
N ARG A 298 -12.47 -3.37 15.57
CA ARG A 298 -11.93 -4.55 14.85
C ARG A 298 -10.72 -4.24 13.98
N HIS A 299 -10.45 -2.96 13.68
CA HIS A 299 -9.30 -2.51 12.91
C HIS A 299 -8.33 -1.79 13.84
N PHE A 300 -7.22 -2.44 14.11
CA PHE A 300 -6.13 -1.88 14.88
C PHE A 300 -5.23 -1.05 13.97
N GLU A 301 -5.52 0.25 13.83
CA GLU A 301 -4.51 1.17 13.32
C GLU A 301 -3.40 1.26 14.36
N HIS A 302 -2.19 0.90 13.95
CA HIS A 302 -0.97 1.05 14.75
C HIS A 302 -0.66 2.53 15.00
N GLN A 303 -1.49 3.23 15.75
CA GLN A 303 -1.16 4.54 16.30
C GLN A 303 -0.44 4.33 17.65
N ALA A 304 0.88 4.24 17.55
CA ALA A 304 1.77 4.30 18.68
C ALA A 304 1.76 5.72 19.30
N SER A 305 0.82 5.98 20.18
CA SER A 305 0.91 7.09 21.14
C SER A 305 1.54 6.61 22.43
N TYR A 306 2.80 6.93 22.62
CA TYR A 306 3.76 6.31 23.54
C TYR A 306 3.71 6.85 24.99
N SER A 307 2.69 7.57 25.46
CA SER A 307 2.86 8.25 26.76
C SER A 307 1.91 7.95 27.90
N ASP A 308 0.71 7.31 27.74
CA ASP A 308 -0.21 7.17 28.89
C ASP A 308 -0.93 5.82 29.07
N GLN A 309 -0.49 4.73 28.45
CA GLN A 309 -1.29 3.52 28.30
C GLN A 309 -0.74 2.22 28.92
N LYS A 310 0.23 2.25 29.82
CA LYS A 310 0.82 1.02 30.40
C LYS A 310 -0.18 0.06 31.07
N GLN A 311 -1.37 0.50 31.46
CA GLN A 311 -2.34 -0.33 32.19
C GLN A 311 -3.43 -1.02 31.33
N SER A 312 -3.66 -0.60 30.08
CA SER A 312 -4.68 -1.23 29.21
C SER A 312 -4.07 -2.10 28.11
N ILE A 313 -2.75 -2.17 28.01
CA ILE A 313 -2.04 -2.89 26.93
C ILE A 313 -2.31 -4.41 26.99
N GLY A 314 -2.41 -4.99 28.18
CA GLY A 314 -2.56 -6.44 28.33
C GLY A 314 -3.84 -7.01 27.74
N ILE A 315 -5.01 -6.42 28.04
CA ILE A 315 -6.30 -6.93 27.55
C ILE A 315 -6.52 -6.66 26.06
N VAL A 316 -6.04 -5.51 25.55
CA VAL A 316 -6.12 -5.20 24.13
C VAL A 316 -5.25 -6.17 23.32
N ASN A 317 -4.04 -6.46 23.77
CA ASN A 317 -3.17 -7.46 23.12
C ASN A 317 -3.78 -8.88 23.13
N VAL A 318 -4.47 -9.25 24.21
CA VAL A 318 -5.21 -10.51 24.28
C VAL A 318 -6.32 -10.55 23.24
N HIS A 319 -7.10 -9.47 23.17
CA HIS A 319 -8.17 -9.32 22.18
C HIS A 319 -7.63 -9.40 20.74
N GLU A 320 -6.59 -8.65 20.41
CA GLU A 320 -5.94 -8.68 19.08
C GLU A 320 -5.50 -10.09 18.69
N ARG A 321 -4.88 -10.83 19.62
CA ARG A 321 -4.44 -12.21 19.36
C ARG A 321 -5.59 -13.15 19.06
N PHE A 322 -6.69 -13.06 19.83
CA PHE A 322 -7.89 -13.85 19.58
C PHE A 322 -8.57 -13.47 18.25
N VAL A 323 -8.68 -12.19 17.93
CA VAL A 323 -9.22 -11.72 16.63
C VAL A 323 -8.39 -12.24 15.47
N LEU A 324 -7.05 -12.13 15.54
CA LEU A 324 -6.16 -12.63 14.49
C LEU A 324 -6.25 -14.16 14.30
N TYR A 325 -6.53 -14.91 15.36
CA TYR A 325 -6.55 -16.37 15.31
C TYR A 325 -7.92 -16.95 14.96
N PHE A 326 -8.99 -16.44 15.56
CA PHE A 326 -10.36 -16.97 15.42
C PHE A 326 -11.26 -16.13 14.51
N GLY A 327 -10.87 -14.90 14.16
CA GLY A 327 -11.65 -14.01 13.32
C GLY A 327 -13.03 -13.69 13.92
N ASP A 328 -14.06 -13.85 13.11
CA ASP A 328 -15.46 -13.57 13.50
C ASP A 328 -16.06 -14.57 14.46
N ARG A 329 -15.42 -15.71 14.71
CA ARG A 329 -15.87 -16.73 15.66
C ARG A 329 -15.63 -16.36 17.12
N TYR A 330 -14.88 -15.30 17.37
CA TYR A 330 -14.48 -14.86 18.70
C TYR A 330 -15.26 -13.62 19.15
N ALA A 331 -15.63 -13.62 20.41
CA ALA A 331 -16.12 -12.42 21.10
C ALA A 331 -15.61 -12.38 22.55
N ILE A 332 -15.43 -11.17 23.07
CA ILE A 332 -15.06 -10.93 24.46
C ILE A 332 -16.01 -9.90 25.08
N THR A 333 -16.43 -10.16 26.29
CA THR A 333 -17.10 -9.17 27.14
C THR A 333 -16.34 -8.99 28.44
N ILE A 334 -16.38 -7.78 28.97
CA ILE A 334 -15.76 -7.45 30.26
C ILE A 334 -16.78 -6.74 31.14
N ASP A 335 -16.90 -7.22 32.37
CA ASP A 335 -17.72 -6.64 33.41
C ASP A 335 -16.86 -6.37 34.66
N SER A 336 -17.02 -5.20 35.24
CA SER A 336 -16.28 -4.81 36.44
C SER A 336 -17.00 -3.66 37.13
N ALA A 337 -16.86 -3.62 38.45
CA ALA A 337 -17.20 -2.45 39.24
C ALA A 337 -16.14 -2.26 40.33
N GLU A 338 -16.01 -1.04 40.83
CA GLU A 338 -15.06 -0.74 41.93
C GLU A 338 -15.35 -1.63 43.14
N GLN A 339 -14.29 -2.26 43.68
CA GLN A 339 -14.33 -3.20 44.83
C GLN A 339 -15.14 -4.50 44.57
N ALA A 340 -15.55 -4.79 43.32
CA ALA A 340 -16.30 -5.97 42.97
C ALA A 340 -15.55 -6.96 42.06
N GLY A 341 -14.28 -6.61 41.72
CA GLY A 341 -13.45 -7.43 40.84
C GLY A 341 -13.72 -7.24 39.37
N VAL A 342 -13.20 -8.16 38.56
CA VAL A 342 -13.34 -8.15 37.11
C VAL A 342 -13.80 -9.53 36.62
N GLN A 343 -14.67 -9.52 35.61
CA GLN A 343 -15.09 -10.71 34.89
C GLN A 343 -14.79 -10.52 33.40
N TYR A 344 -13.96 -11.39 32.85
CA TYR A 344 -13.77 -11.55 31.40
C TYR A 344 -14.52 -12.78 30.92
N ARG A 345 -15.34 -12.62 29.91
CA ARG A 345 -16.04 -13.72 29.24
C ARG A 345 -15.58 -13.76 27.79
N ILE A 346 -14.92 -14.83 27.42
CA ILE A 346 -14.43 -15.11 26.07
C ILE A 346 -15.30 -16.22 25.50
N THR A 347 -15.88 -15.99 24.34
CA THR A 347 -16.70 -16.96 23.61
C THR A 347 -16.08 -17.25 22.25
N ILE A 348 -15.98 -18.52 21.90
CA ILE A 348 -15.40 -19.00 20.64
C ILE A 348 -16.40 -19.98 20.04
N GLN A 349 -16.96 -19.65 18.88
CA GLN A 349 -17.90 -20.51 18.17
C GLN A 349 -17.20 -21.77 17.65
N ASP A 350 -17.86 -22.93 17.78
CA ASP A 350 -17.41 -24.18 17.19
C ASP A 350 -17.38 -24.08 15.65
N GLU A 351 -16.59 -24.93 15.01
CA GLU A 351 -16.51 -25.00 13.54
C GLU A 351 -17.77 -25.55 12.91
#